data_6a69dd851285e57ba6894b3a0b40bc49
#
_entry.id   6a69dd851285e57ba6894b3a0b40bc49
#
_cell.length_a   1.000
_cell.length_b   1.000
_cell.length_c   1.000
_cell.angle_alpha   90.00
_cell.angle_beta   90.00
_cell.angle_gamma   90.00
#
_symmetry.space_group_name_H-M   'P 1'
#
loop_
_entity.id
_entity.type
_entity.pdbx_description
1 polymer ?
#
loop_
_entity_poly.entity_id
_entity_poly.type
_entity_poly.pdbx_seq_one_letter_code
_entity_poly.pdbx_strand_id
1 'polypeptide(L)'
;MEVNSGQITLTEEGHLKAKRLLRAHRLWETYLKQAGAQDKEIHDRAHVLEHISDQATVEYLDDKLGHPLTDPHGSEIPEDTAYLDTDVEILVSMLREGRKVRVQRITAGGKNLDLVEDEVVTVGPRVKNDEVWTLLRENGTSLELDHDQADSVIVVRVLD
;
A
#
# COMPACT_ATOMS: atom_id res chain seq x y z
N MET A 1 -14.14 -15.80 -13.47
CA MET A 1 -13.96 -17.15 -12.94
C MET A 1 -14.05 -18.12 -14.10
N GLU A 2 -13.04 -18.91 -14.33
CA GLU A 2 -12.98 -19.90 -15.43
C GLU A 2 -12.98 -21.30 -14.86
N VAL A 3 -13.70 -22.22 -15.52
CA VAL A 3 -13.75 -23.62 -15.13
C VAL A 3 -13.05 -24.46 -16.20
N ASN A 4 -11.94 -25.07 -15.85
CA ASN A 4 -11.18 -25.93 -16.78
C ASN A 4 -10.97 -27.29 -16.11
N SER A 5 -11.46 -28.37 -16.75
CA SER A 5 -11.29 -29.74 -16.26
C SER A 5 -11.71 -30.01 -14.80
N GLY A 6 -12.77 -29.33 -14.32
CA GLY A 6 -13.24 -29.44 -12.94
C GLY A 6 -12.46 -28.62 -11.91
N GLN A 7 -11.43 -27.91 -12.31
CA GLN A 7 -10.74 -26.92 -11.49
C GLN A 7 -11.33 -25.52 -11.72
N ILE A 8 -11.63 -24.80 -10.62
CA ILE A 8 -12.06 -23.41 -10.65
C ILE A 8 -10.82 -22.53 -10.46
N THR A 9 -10.52 -21.68 -11.44
CA THR A 9 -9.46 -20.68 -11.33
C THR A 9 -10.03 -19.28 -11.44
N LEU A 10 -9.40 -18.33 -10.77
CA LEU A 10 -9.74 -16.93 -10.90
C LEU A 10 -9.12 -16.37 -12.19
N THR A 11 -9.88 -15.53 -12.88
CA THR A 11 -9.34 -14.66 -13.93
C THR A 11 -8.42 -13.61 -13.30
N GLU A 12 -7.63 -12.91 -14.10
CA GLU A 12 -6.80 -11.79 -13.64
C GLU A 12 -7.64 -10.74 -12.92
N GLU A 13 -8.79 -10.35 -13.48
CA GLU A 13 -9.74 -9.44 -12.84
C GLU A 13 -10.27 -10.01 -11.52
N GLY A 14 -10.54 -11.32 -11.46
CA GLY A 14 -10.95 -12.02 -10.24
C GLY A 14 -9.88 -11.97 -9.15
N HIS A 15 -8.61 -12.14 -9.50
CA HIS A 15 -7.49 -11.99 -8.57
C HIS A 15 -7.37 -10.56 -8.03
N LEU A 16 -7.52 -9.54 -8.88
CA LEU A 16 -7.50 -8.14 -8.44
C LEU A 16 -8.65 -7.82 -7.49
N LYS A 17 -9.86 -8.28 -7.80
CA LYS A 17 -11.02 -8.10 -6.90
C LYS A 17 -10.83 -8.80 -5.57
N ALA A 18 -10.31 -10.02 -5.56
CA ALA A 18 -10.00 -10.76 -4.34
C ALA A 18 -8.95 -10.05 -3.50
N LYS A 19 -7.91 -9.50 -4.12
CA LYS A 19 -6.87 -8.71 -3.46
C LYS A 19 -7.44 -7.45 -2.79
N ARG A 20 -8.30 -6.72 -3.50
CA ARG A 20 -8.95 -5.51 -2.96
C ARG A 20 -9.85 -5.84 -1.77
N LEU A 21 -10.64 -6.92 -1.88
CA LEU A 21 -11.49 -7.37 -0.79
C LEU A 21 -10.67 -7.76 0.44
N LEU A 22 -9.60 -8.54 0.24
CA LEU A 22 -8.70 -8.96 1.31
C LEU A 22 -8.00 -7.76 1.97
N ARG A 23 -7.59 -6.76 1.17
CA ARG A 23 -7.04 -5.51 1.69
C ARG A 23 -8.05 -4.78 2.59
N ALA A 24 -9.28 -4.60 2.11
CA ALA A 24 -10.34 -3.98 2.89
C ALA A 24 -10.61 -4.71 4.20
N HIS A 25 -10.71 -6.05 4.16
CA HIS A 25 -10.89 -6.88 5.34
C HIS A 25 -9.82 -6.64 6.40
N ARG A 26 -8.55 -6.74 6.02
CA ARG A 26 -7.40 -6.60 6.95
C ARG A 26 -7.23 -5.17 7.48
N LEU A 27 -7.55 -4.15 6.69
CA LEU A 27 -7.59 -2.77 7.17
C LEU A 27 -8.71 -2.55 8.18
N TRP A 28 -9.90 -3.12 7.96
CA TRP A 28 -10.99 -3.08 8.93
C TRP A 28 -10.65 -3.81 10.22
N GLU A 29 -10.02 -4.98 10.15
CA GLU A 29 -9.55 -5.68 11.36
C GLU A 29 -8.57 -4.82 12.16
N THR A 30 -7.63 -4.19 11.48
CA THR A 30 -6.66 -3.28 12.11
C THR A 30 -7.33 -2.08 12.76
N TYR A 31 -8.27 -1.45 12.05
CA TYR A 31 -9.03 -0.31 12.58
C TYR A 31 -9.88 -0.70 13.79
N LEU A 32 -10.62 -1.80 13.71
CA LEU A 32 -11.46 -2.27 14.80
C LEU A 32 -10.65 -2.63 16.05
N LYS A 33 -9.48 -3.24 15.87
CA LYS A 33 -8.54 -3.53 16.96
C LYS A 33 -8.08 -2.25 17.65
N GLN A 34 -7.66 -1.25 16.90
CA GLN A 34 -7.25 0.05 17.44
C GLN A 34 -8.40 0.79 18.10
N ALA A 35 -9.62 0.64 17.60
CA ALA A 35 -10.84 1.20 18.19
C ALA A 35 -11.30 0.48 19.47
N GLY A 36 -10.63 -0.59 19.88
CA GLY A 36 -10.90 -1.33 21.12
C GLY A 36 -11.97 -2.43 20.99
N ALA A 37 -12.30 -2.87 19.78
CA ALA A 37 -13.20 -4.00 19.58
C ALA A 37 -12.62 -5.30 20.16
N GLN A 38 -13.49 -6.19 20.63
CA GLN A 38 -13.09 -7.49 21.18
C GLN A 38 -12.60 -8.41 20.06
N ASP A 39 -11.52 -9.15 20.29
CA ASP A 39 -10.87 -10.01 19.28
C ASP A 39 -11.84 -10.99 18.61
N LYS A 40 -12.77 -11.54 19.37
CA LYS A 40 -13.80 -12.48 18.87
C LYS A 40 -14.81 -11.86 17.90
N GLU A 41 -14.94 -10.55 17.88
CA GLU A 41 -15.91 -9.81 17.04
C GLU A 41 -15.25 -9.13 15.83
N ILE A 42 -13.93 -8.95 15.87
CA ILE A 42 -13.19 -8.20 14.86
C ILE A 42 -13.38 -8.80 13.48
N HIS A 43 -13.17 -10.11 13.34
CA HIS A 43 -13.27 -10.81 12.07
C HIS A 43 -14.67 -10.73 11.46
N ASP A 44 -15.71 -11.00 12.24
CA ASP A 44 -17.09 -10.97 11.76
C ASP A 44 -17.51 -9.55 11.33
N ARG A 45 -17.11 -8.54 12.08
CA ARG A 45 -17.37 -7.14 11.75
C ARG A 45 -16.62 -6.70 10.51
N ALA A 46 -15.34 -7.06 10.39
CA ALA A 46 -14.53 -6.75 9.22
C ALA A 46 -15.12 -7.38 7.95
N HIS A 47 -15.61 -8.63 8.07
CA HIS A 47 -16.26 -9.33 6.96
C HIS A 47 -17.52 -8.60 6.44
N VAL A 48 -18.31 -8.00 7.31
CA VAL A 48 -19.47 -7.19 6.89
C VAL A 48 -19.00 -5.89 6.23
N LEU A 49 -18.04 -5.21 6.85
CA LEU A 49 -17.58 -3.89 6.43
C LEU A 49 -16.83 -3.91 5.08
N GLU A 50 -16.10 -4.98 4.79
CA GLU A 50 -15.38 -5.14 3.52
C GLU A 50 -16.32 -5.12 2.30
N HIS A 51 -17.52 -5.62 2.44
CA HIS A 51 -18.51 -5.71 1.36
C HIS A 51 -19.27 -4.40 1.10
N ILE A 52 -19.34 -3.51 2.09
CA ILE A 52 -20.05 -2.23 1.99
C ILE A 52 -19.12 -1.03 1.79
N SER A 53 -17.82 -1.24 1.89
CA SER A 53 -16.82 -0.18 1.74
C SER A 53 -16.49 0.07 0.28
N ASP A 54 -16.55 1.33 -0.13
CA ASP A 54 -16.01 1.75 -1.41
C ASP A 54 -14.48 1.95 -1.34
N GLN A 55 -13.86 2.15 -2.50
CA GLN A 55 -12.41 2.34 -2.61
C GLN A 55 -11.93 3.55 -1.78
N ALA A 56 -12.67 4.65 -1.79
CA ALA A 56 -12.30 5.85 -1.04
C ALA A 56 -12.28 5.61 0.47
N THR A 57 -13.21 4.81 1.00
CA THR A 57 -13.24 4.41 2.40
C THR A 57 -12.03 3.56 2.77
N VAL A 58 -11.64 2.62 1.92
CA VAL A 58 -10.49 1.74 2.13
C VAL A 58 -9.18 2.54 2.14
N GLU A 59 -9.02 3.48 1.20
CA GLU A 59 -7.87 4.38 1.15
C GLU A 59 -7.81 5.30 2.37
N TYR A 60 -8.94 5.84 2.80
CA TYR A 60 -9.01 6.63 4.04
C TYR A 60 -8.60 5.83 5.27
N LEU A 61 -9.00 4.56 5.37
CA LEU A 61 -8.58 3.67 6.46
C LEU A 61 -7.07 3.43 6.43
N ASP A 62 -6.52 3.14 5.27
CA ASP A 62 -5.09 2.90 5.09
C ASP A 62 -4.27 4.12 5.51
N ASP A 63 -4.69 5.32 5.08
CA ASP A 63 -4.06 6.59 5.44
C ASP A 63 -4.16 6.85 6.96
N LYS A 64 -5.35 6.74 7.51
CA LYS A 64 -5.60 6.96 8.94
C LYS A 64 -4.81 6.00 9.85
N LEU A 65 -4.58 4.77 9.40
CA LEU A 65 -3.83 3.75 10.12
C LEU A 65 -2.30 3.86 9.90
N GLY A 66 -1.84 4.82 9.09
CA GLY A 66 -0.43 5.03 8.80
C GLY A 66 0.16 3.97 7.87
N HIS A 67 -0.62 3.48 6.91
CA HIS A 67 -0.22 2.49 5.91
C HIS A 67 0.33 1.20 6.53
N PRO A 68 -0.45 0.47 7.34
CA PRO A 68 0.02 -0.71 8.05
C PRO A 68 0.40 -1.83 7.07
N LEU A 69 1.48 -2.54 7.38
CA LEU A 69 1.95 -3.67 6.57
C LEU A 69 1.25 -4.98 6.90
N THR A 70 0.82 -5.12 8.15
CA THR A 70 0.18 -6.34 8.66
C THR A 70 -1.08 -6.02 9.43
N ASP A 71 -2.00 -6.98 9.43
CA ASP A 71 -3.20 -6.97 10.28
C ASP A 71 -2.87 -7.36 11.73
N PRO A 72 -3.85 -7.33 12.67
CA PRO A 72 -3.61 -7.72 14.06
C PRO A 72 -3.20 -9.19 14.26
N HIS A 73 -3.38 -10.05 13.26
CA HIS A 73 -2.99 -11.46 13.29
C HIS A 73 -1.60 -11.70 12.68
N GLY A 74 -0.94 -10.65 12.19
CA GLY A 74 0.37 -10.71 11.53
C GLY A 74 0.32 -11.07 10.05
N SER A 75 -0.86 -11.09 9.44
CA SER A 75 -1.00 -11.34 8.00
C SER A 75 -0.77 -10.08 7.19
N GLU A 76 -0.04 -10.20 6.08
CA GLU A 76 0.29 -9.07 5.21
C GLU A 76 -0.96 -8.42 4.62
N ILE A 77 -1.08 -7.09 4.75
CA ILE A 77 -2.13 -6.31 4.09
C ILE A 77 -1.71 -6.08 2.63
N PRO A 78 -2.48 -6.55 1.65
CA PRO A 78 -2.14 -6.33 0.24
C PRO A 78 -2.04 -4.86 -0.10
N GLU A 79 -1.12 -4.51 -0.99
CA GLU A 79 -1.03 -3.17 -1.57
C GLU A 79 -2.32 -2.77 -2.30
N ASP A 80 -2.56 -1.47 -2.40
CA ASP A 80 -3.54 -0.96 -3.35
C ASP A 80 -3.13 -1.33 -4.79
N THR A 81 -4.10 -1.73 -5.58
CA THR A 81 -3.90 -2.12 -6.98
C THR A 81 -3.83 -0.93 -7.94
N ALA A 82 -4.06 0.30 -7.47
CA ALA A 82 -3.94 1.51 -8.28
C ALA A 82 -2.54 1.69 -8.89
N TYR A 83 -1.49 1.22 -8.20
CA TYR A 83 -0.11 1.28 -8.71
C TYR A 83 0.17 0.37 -9.92
N LEU A 84 -0.75 -0.50 -10.30
CA LEU A 84 -0.59 -1.32 -11.50
C LEU A 84 -0.73 -0.52 -12.80
N ASP A 85 -1.33 0.66 -12.73
CA ASP A 85 -1.41 1.59 -13.85
C ASP A 85 -0.17 2.48 -13.88
N THR A 86 0.53 2.52 -15.01
CA THR A 86 1.76 3.28 -15.18
C THR A 86 1.57 4.79 -15.24
N ASP A 87 0.36 5.23 -15.52
CA ASP A 87 0.02 6.66 -15.67
C ASP A 87 -0.57 7.26 -14.39
N VAL A 88 -0.73 6.45 -13.33
CA VAL A 88 -1.29 6.91 -12.06
C VAL A 88 -0.17 7.45 -11.17
N GLU A 89 -0.32 8.68 -10.70
CA GLU A 89 0.50 9.28 -9.66
C GLU A 89 0.18 8.66 -8.29
N ILE A 90 1.19 8.22 -7.58
CA ILE A 90 1.07 7.55 -6.28
C ILE A 90 2.06 8.18 -5.30
N LEU A 91 1.68 8.28 -4.03
CA LEU A 91 2.60 8.69 -2.95
C LEU A 91 3.56 7.53 -2.60
N VAL A 92 4.80 7.87 -2.29
CA VAL A 92 5.79 6.87 -1.81
C VAL A 92 5.28 6.13 -0.58
N SER A 93 4.58 6.82 0.32
CA SER A 93 3.99 6.22 1.53
C SER A 93 3.03 5.07 1.26
N MET A 94 2.39 5.04 0.08
CA MET A 94 1.43 4.01 -0.33
C MET A 94 2.07 2.79 -0.98
N LEU A 95 3.39 2.82 -1.22
CA LEU A 95 4.08 1.76 -1.94
C LEU A 95 4.74 0.75 -1.00
N ARG A 96 4.83 -0.48 -1.49
CA ARG A 96 5.54 -1.58 -0.84
C ARG A 96 6.97 -1.71 -1.39
N GLU A 97 7.79 -2.42 -0.64
CA GLU A 97 9.15 -2.81 -1.04
C GLU A 97 9.19 -3.47 -2.42
N GLY A 98 10.26 -3.19 -3.16
CA GLY A 98 10.53 -3.78 -4.47
C GLY A 98 9.92 -3.04 -5.66
N ARG A 99 9.19 -1.95 -5.44
CA ARG A 99 8.58 -1.16 -6.53
C ARG A 99 9.59 -0.20 -7.12
N LYS A 100 9.82 -0.29 -8.43
CA LYS A 100 10.64 0.64 -9.19
C LYS A 100 9.76 1.78 -9.71
N VAL A 101 10.12 2.99 -9.38
CA VAL A 101 9.32 4.19 -9.62
C VAL A 101 10.18 5.35 -10.09
N ARG A 102 9.55 6.29 -10.79
CA ARG A 102 10.16 7.57 -11.17
C ARG A 102 9.53 8.67 -10.36
N VAL A 103 10.34 9.54 -9.80
CA VAL A 103 9.87 10.74 -9.10
C VAL A 103 9.23 11.70 -10.08
N GLN A 104 7.95 11.97 -9.91
CA GLN A 104 7.18 12.86 -10.77
C GLN A 104 7.23 14.29 -10.26
N ARG A 105 7.06 14.47 -8.97
CA ARG A 105 7.19 15.79 -8.30
C ARG A 105 7.35 15.62 -6.79
N ILE A 106 7.89 16.64 -6.17
CA ILE A 106 8.11 16.73 -4.73
C ILE A 106 7.37 17.95 -4.20
N THR A 107 6.46 17.73 -3.26
CA THR A 107 5.71 18.81 -2.62
C THR A 107 6.49 19.44 -1.46
N ALA A 108 5.89 20.46 -0.82
CA ALA A 108 6.58 21.28 0.18
C ALA A 108 7.23 20.50 1.33
N GLY A 109 6.62 19.39 1.78
CA GLY A 109 7.15 18.54 2.85
C GLY A 109 8.44 17.79 2.49
N GLY A 110 8.71 17.63 1.20
CA GLY A 110 9.90 16.93 0.69
C GLY A 110 11.02 17.85 0.16
N LYS A 111 10.89 19.17 0.28
CA LYS A 111 11.86 20.12 -0.32
C LYS A 111 13.30 20.00 0.19
N ASN A 112 13.50 19.43 1.36
CA ASN A 112 14.83 19.24 1.94
C ASN A 112 15.40 17.83 1.67
N LEU A 113 14.71 17.02 0.88
CA LEU A 113 15.19 15.71 0.48
C LEU A 113 16.24 15.85 -0.61
N ASP A 114 17.29 15.05 -0.49
CA ASP A 114 18.27 14.86 -1.56
C ASP A 114 17.68 13.94 -2.63
N LEU A 115 16.64 14.41 -3.30
CA LEU A 115 15.87 13.70 -4.31
C LEU A 115 15.44 14.70 -5.37
N VAL A 116 15.51 14.31 -6.64
CA VAL A 116 15.16 15.17 -7.77
C VAL A 116 14.04 14.57 -8.62
N GLU A 117 13.29 15.42 -9.32
CA GLU A 117 12.30 15.00 -10.30
C GLU A 117 12.98 14.20 -11.43
N ASP A 118 12.24 13.25 -12.00
CA ASP A 118 12.71 12.28 -13.00
C ASP A 118 13.72 11.23 -12.49
N GLU A 119 14.15 11.29 -11.23
CA GLU A 119 15.00 10.26 -10.65
C GLU A 119 14.27 8.92 -10.54
N VAL A 120 14.93 7.84 -10.94
CA VAL A 120 14.40 6.48 -10.80
C VAL A 120 14.98 5.84 -9.55
N VAL A 121 14.08 5.37 -8.69
CA VAL A 121 14.42 4.73 -7.42
C VAL A 121 13.61 3.46 -7.23
N THR A 122 14.09 2.58 -6.35
CA THR A 122 13.35 1.39 -5.92
C THR A 122 12.93 1.58 -4.46
N VAL A 123 11.68 1.30 -4.16
CA VAL A 123 11.19 1.32 -2.78
C VAL A 123 11.84 0.17 -2.03
N GLY A 124 12.58 0.48 -0.98
CA GLY A 124 13.22 -0.49 -0.10
C GLY A 124 12.34 -0.88 1.08
N PRO A 125 12.89 -1.71 2.00
CA PRO A 125 12.16 -2.11 3.19
C PRO A 125 11.88 -0.91 4.10
N ARG A 126 10.75 -0.96 4.81
CA ARG A 126 10.52 -0.04 5.91
C ARG A 126 11.41 -0.40 7.10
N VAL A 127 11.91 0.60 7.78
CA VAL A 127 12.78 0.46 8.94
C VAL A 127 12.18 1.19 10.16
N LYS A 128 12.81 1.04 11.32
CA LYS A 128 12.37 1.69 12.57
C LYS A 128 10.90 1.42 12.90
N ASN A 129 10.52 0.15 13.01
CA ASN A 129 9.16 -0.30 13.30
C ASN A 129 8.13 0.12 12.24
N ASP A 130 8.52 0.09 10.96
CA ASP A 130 7.69 0.48 9.82
C ASP A 130 7.34 1.98 9.74
N GLU A 131 7.99 2.82 10.52
CA GLU A 131 7.75 4.26 10.52
C GLU A 131 8.62 5.05 9.53
N VAL A 132 9.64 4.41 8.95
CA VAL A 132 10.57 5.04 8.02
C VAL A 132 10.59 4.29 6.69
N TRP A 133 10.34 5.02 5.62
CA TRP A 133 10.42 4.53 4.24
C TRP A 133 11.85 4.65 3.73
N THR A 134 12.27 3.72 2.92
CA THR A 134 13.58 3.78 2.25
C THR A 134 13.42 3.82 0.74
N LEU A 135 14.23 4.63 0.08
CA LEU A 135 14.38 4.65 -1.37
C LEU A 135 15.81 4.25 -1.73
N LEU A 136 15.93 3.28 -2.62
CA LEU A 136 17.21 2.77 -3.10
C LEU A 136 17.50 3.32 -4.49
N ARG A 137 18.70 3.90 -4.67
CA ARG A 137 19.18 4.40 -5.94
C ARG A 137 19.97 3.33 -6.69
N GLU A 138 20.06 3.47 -7.99
CA GLU A 138 20.86 2.57 -8.83
C GLU A 138 22.37 2.61 -8.50
N ASN A 139 22.86 3.70 -7.94
CA ASN A 139 24.26 3.84 -7.49
C ASN A 139 24.55 3.13 -6.16
N GLY A 140 23.59 2.46 -5.56
CA GLY A 140 23.72 1.75 -4.29
C GLY A 140 23.52 2.62 -3.03
N THR A 141 23.25 3.91 -3.18
CA THR A 141 22.89 4.76 -2.03
C THR A 141 21.42 4.65 -1.69
N SER A 142 21.08 4.90 -0.43
CA SER A 142 19.70 4.90 0.05
C SER A 142 19.34 6.22 0.71
N LEU A 143 18.05 6.54 0.67
CA LEU A 143 17.46 7.70 1.33
C LEU A 143 16.38 7.22 2.29
N GLU A 144 16.40 7.71 3.52
CA GLU A 144 15.34 7.47 4.50
C GLU A 144 14.36 8.64 4.52
N LEU A 145 13.06 8.34 4.57
CA LEU A 145 11.99 9.32 4.64
C LEU A 145 11.10 9.02 5.83
N ASP A 146 10.75 10.05 6.58
CA ASP A 146 9.65 9.96 7.54
C ASP A 146 8.28 9.95 6.82
N HIS A 147 7.20 9.83 7.57
CA HIS A 147 5.84 9.77 7.01
C HIS A 147 5.50 11.01 6.18
N ASP A 148 5.77 12.20 6.70
CA ASP A 148 5.44 13.46 6.02
C ASP A 148 6.26 13.63 4.73
N GLN A 149 7.52 13.21 4.76
CA GLN A 149 8.38 13.19 3.57
C GLN A 149 7.90 12.16 2.54
N ALA A 150 7.53 10.95 2.97
CA ALA A 150 7.00 9.90 2.08
C ALA A 150 5.67 10.33 1.43
N ASP A 151 4.82 11.06 2.15
CA ASP A 151 3.60 11.68 1.61
C ASP A 151 3.86 12.88 0.69
N SER A 152 5.06 13.39 0.68
CA SER A 152 5.45 14.56 -0.13
C SER A 152 6.06 14.18 -1.47
N VAL A 153 6.40 12.90 -1.69
CA VAL A 153 7.02 12.42 -2.93
C VAL A 153 5.98 11.68 -3.75
N ILE A 154 5.66 12.27 -4.90
CA ILE A 154 4.71 11.72 -5.86
C ILE A 154 5.50 11.04 -6.96
N VAL A 155 5.16 9.80 -7.23
CA VAL A 155 5.87 8.93 -8.18
C VAL A 155 4.92 8.28 -9.16
N VAL A 156 5.47 7.80 -10.26
CA VAL A 156 4.80 6.94 -11.23
C VAL A 156 5.57 5.62 -11.37
N ARG A 157 4.86 4.56 -11.67
CA ARG A 157 5.48 3.25 -11.87
C ARG A 157 6.38 3.25 -13.11
N VAL A 158 7.52 2.61 -13.01
CA VAL A 158 8.39 2.28 -14.15
C VAL A 158 8.19 0.81 -14.49
N LEU A 159 7.94 0.52 -15.75
CA LEU A 159 7.97 -0.85 -16.27
C LEU A 159 9.42 -1.25 -16.54
N ASP A 160 9.78 -2.48 -16.13
CA ASP A 160 11.07 -3.09 -16.48
C ASP A 160 11.13 -3.48 -17.96
#